data_766aa4bc8b77e653935879a7a6b0b02e
#
_entry.id   766aa4bc8b77e653935879a7a6b0b02e
#
_cell.length_a   1.000
_cell.length_b   1.000
_cell.length_c   1.000
_cell.angle_alpha   90.00
_cell.angle_beta   90.00
_cell.angle_gamma   90.00
#
_symmetry.space_group_name_H-M   'P 1'
#
loop_
_entity.id
_entity.type
_entity.pdbx_description
1 polymer ?
#
loop_
_entity_poly.entity_id
_entity_poly.type
_entity_poly.pdbx_seq_one_letter_code
_entity_poly.pdbx_strand_id
1 'polypeptide(L)'
;DYFQHRVGREGAEPKAAVTRVDAHVGTIRRTLAEAGLADRSVIIVTGDHGFEDARRGVHPNVLLARAGLRGCPEPGDGWRATAYIAGGSAAILVNPPGDTETAAAAEKALRADAGDAYTIVSRATLDALGALPNAAFAIAAAPGFAMGSGCRGSLLVSASGGQHGYLPSHPRMPTGFIAAGTGVRAGVALERVRLVDIAPTAARLLGLATPDVEGRVLDEILE
;
A
#
# COMPACT_ATOMS: atom_id res chain seq x y z
N ASP A 1 2.10 -8.57 8.61
CA ASP A 1 1.54 -8.72 7.28
C ASP A 1 0.92 -10.12 7.07
N TYR A 2 1.69 -11.22 7.04
CA TYR A 2 1.22 -12.58 6.76
C TYR A 2 -0.04 -13.00 7.52
N PHE A 3 -0.08 -12.79 8.83
CA PHE A 3 -1.25 -13.16 9.65
C PHE A 3 -2.45 -12.26 9.37
N GLN A 4 -2.22 -10.98 9.09
CA GLN A 4 -3.29 -10.05 8.78
C GLN A 4 -3.99 -10.39 7.46
N HIS A 5 -3.27 -10.89 6.46
CA HIS A 5 -3.87 -11.41 5.23
C HIS A 5 -4.81 -12.59 5.52
N ARG A 6 -4.48 -13.45 6.47
CA ARG A 6 -5.25 -14.68 6.75
C ARG A 6 -6.47 -14.45 7.64
N VAL A 7 -6.33 -13.64 8.68
CA VAL A 7 -7.33 -13.55 9.75
C VAL A 7 -7.82 -12.12 10.02
N GLY A 8 -7.39 -11.15 9.22
CA GLY A 8 -7.69 -9.73 9.45
C GLY A 8 -6.81 -9.11 10.53
N ARG A 9 -7.06 -7.84 10.87
CA ARG A 9 -6.21 -7.02 11.73
C ARG A 9 -6.32 -7.39 13.22
N GLU A 10 -7.49 -7.77 13.66
CA GLU A 10 -7.84 -7.91 15.10
C GLU A 10 -7.67 -9.35 15.61
N GLY A 11 -7.19 -10.26 14.79
CA GLY A 11 -6.95 -11.65 15.18
C GLY A 11 -5.90 -11.80 16.29
N ALA A 12 -5.90 -12.95 16.95
CA ALA A 12 -4.91 -13.26 17.99
C ALA A 12 -3.48 -13.38 17.41
N GLU A 13 -3.35 -13.94 16.22
CA GLU A 13 -2.06 -14.14 15.55
C GLU A 13 -1.38 -12.81 15.14
N PRO A 14 -2.06 -11.80 14.56
CA PRO A 14 -1.47 -10.48 14.35
C PRO A 14 -0.98 -9.84 15.64
N LYS A 15 -1.76 -9.90 16.72
CA LYS A 15 -1.36 -9.36 18.03
C LYS A 15 -0.11 -10.07 18.59
N ALA A 16 -0.07 -11.39 18.51
CA ALA A 16 1.10 -12.17 18.88
C ALA A 16 2.32 -11.86 18.00
N ALA A 17 2.11 -11.56 16.70
CA ALA A 17 3.18 -11.15 15.81
C ALA A 17 3.79 -9.80 16.22
N VAL A 18 2.97 -8.82 16.59
CA VAL A 18 3.45 -7.52 17.12
C VAL A 18 4.27 -7.72 18.38
N THR A 19 3.81 -8.55 19.32
CA THR A 19 4.58 -8.89 20.54
C THR A 19 5.95 -9.50 20.22
N ARG A 20 6.03 -10.36 19.19
CA ARG A 20 7.33 -10.90 18.75
C ARG A 20 8.25 -9.84 18.15
N VAL A 21 7.70 -8.93 17.34
CA VAL A 21 8.48 -7.80 16.78
C VAL A 21 9.02 -6.92 17.90
N ASP A 22 8.21 -6.59 18.90
CA ASP A 22 8.64 -5.85 20.09
C ASP A 22 9.80 -6.56 20.81
N ALA A 23 9.70 -7.87 21.03
CA ALA A 23 10.78 -8.66 21.62
C ALA A 23 12.07 -8.63 20.79
N HIS A 24 11.98 -8.60 19.45
CA HIS A 24 13.15 -8.45 18.57
C HIS A 24 13.79 -7.06 18.69
N VAL A 25 13.00 -6.00 18.78
CA VAL A 25 13.50 -4.64 19.07
C VAL A 25 14.22 -4.62 20.43
N GLY A 26 13.65 -5.26 21.46
CA GLY A 26 14.29 -5.43 22.76
C GLY A 26 15.64 -6.17 22.67
N THR A 27 15.74 -7.18 21.82
CA THR A 27 17.00 -7.90 21.59
C THR A 27 18.04 -7.00 20.92
N ILE A 28 17.67 -6.24 19.88
CA ILE A 28 18.56 -5.28 19.21
C ILE A 28 19.10 -4.26 20.21
N ARG A 29 18.23 -3.70 21.07
CA ARG A 29 18.63 -2.74 22.11
C ARG A 29 19.66 -3.31 23.07
N ARG A 30 19.45 -4.53 23.55
CA ARG A 30 20.39 -5.21 24.46
C ARG A 30 21.74 -5.45 23.78
N THR A 31 21.73 -5.97 22.56
CA THR A 31 22.97 -6.23 21.79
C THR A 31 23.77 -4.94 21.57
N LEU A 32 23.12 -3.83 21.23
CA LEU A 32 23.79 -2.54 21.09
C LEU A 32 24.42 -2.07 22.42
N ALA A 33 23.72 -2.26 23.54
CA ALA A 33 24.27 -1.91 24.87
C ALA A 33 25.46 -2.80 25.24
N GLU A 34 25.38 -4.12 25.05
CA GLU A 34 26.45 -5.08 25.31
C GLU A 34 27.69 -4.81 24.44
N ALA A 35 27.48 -4.33 23.20
CA ALA A 35 28.55 -3.93 22.29
C ALA A 35 29.13 -2.53 22.56
N GLY A 36 28.63 -1.76 23.53
CA GLY A 36 29.04 -0.39 23.82
C GLY A 36 28.66 0.59 22.69
N LEU A 37 27.60 0.29 21.94
CA LEU A 37 27.14 1.10 20.80
C LEU A 37 25.84 1.89 21.09
N ALA A 38 25.22 1.73 22.27
CA ALA A 38 23.94 2.35 22.59
C ALA A 38 23.97 3.87 22.40
N ASP A 39 25.02 4.55 22.87
CA ASP A 39 25.18 6.00 22.82
C ASP A 39 25.56 6.53 21.40
N ARG A 40 25.65 5.67 20.43
CA ARG A 40 25.99 5.97 19.02
C ARG A 40 24.96 5.42 18.05
N SER A 41 23.81 4.99 18.57
CA SER A 41 22.78 4.31 17.78
C SER A 41 21.44 5.02 17.86
N VAL A 42 20.73 4.98 16.75
CA VAL A 42 19.30 5.33 16.65
C VAL A 42 18.55 4.11 16.15
N ILE A 43 17.42 3.83 16.76
CA ILE A 43 16.50 2.80 16.32
C ILE A 43 15.24 3.49 15.80
N ILE A 44 14.88 3.21 14.56
CA ILE A 44 13.62 3.65 13.94
C ILE A 44 12.78 2.40 13.69
N VAL A 45 11.56 2.39 14.22
CA VAL A 45 10.56 1.34 13.99
C VAL A 45 9.41 1.95 13.23
N THR A 46 9.11 1.42 12.06
CA THR A 46 8.00 1.88 11.21
C THR A 46 7.41 0.70 10.44
N GLY A 47 6.18 0.86 9.97
CA GLY A 47 5.60 -0.03 8.97
C GLY A 47 5.58 0.66 7.60
N ASP A 48 5.48 -0.14 6.56
CA ASP A 48 5.39 0.29 5.16
C ASP A 48 3.96 0.66 4.76
N HIS A 49 2.97 0.05 5.38
CA HIS A 49 1.54 0.30 5.17
C HIS A 49 0.70 -0.19 6.35
N GLY A 50 -0.54 0.29 6.40
CA GLY A 50 -1.58 -0.25 7.25
C GLY A 50 -2.32 -1.43 6.60
N PHE A 51 -3.49 -1.78 7.14
CA PHE A 51 -4.28 -2.94 6.70
C PHE A 51 -5.78 -2.64 6.82
N GLU A 52 -6.59 -3.17 5.88
CA GLU A 52 -8.04 -3.16 5.93
C GLU A 52 -8.58 -4.59 5.96
N ASP A 53 -9.61 -4.84 6.76
CA ASP A 53 -10.29 -6.14 6.77
C ASP A 53 -11.19 -6.26 5.54
N ALA A 54 -10.98 -7.30 4.73
CA ALA A 54 -11.75 -7.56 3.53
C ALA A 54 -12.88 -8.57 3.82
N ARG A 55 -14.11 -8.21 3.51
CA ARG A 55 -15.30 -9.07 3.62
C ARG A 55 -15.87 -9.42 2.25
N ARG A 56 -15.54 -8.65 1.24
CA ARG A 56 -16.02 -8.81 -0.14
C ARG A 56 -14.84 -8.65 -1.11
N GLY A 57 -14.82 -9.46 -2.14
CA GLY A 57 -13.87 -9.39 -3.24
C GLY A 57 -14.52 -8.78 -4.48
N VAL A 58 -13.74 -8.03 -5.24
CA VAL A 58 -14.10 -7.46 -6.54
C VAL A 58 -13.19 -8.05 -7.59
N HIS A 59 -13.75 -8.62 -8.66
CA HIS A 59 -13.03 -9.21 -9.78
C HIS A 59 -13.16 -8.33 -11.04
N PRO A 60 -12.41 -7.23 -11.17
CA PRO A 60 -12.56 -6.29 -12.29
C PRO A 60 -12.31 -6.94 -13.65
N ASN A 61 -11.45 -7.94 -13.69
CA ASN A 61 -11.18 -8.70 -14.92
C ASN A 61 -12.40 -9.44 -15.48
N VAL A 62 -13.43 -9.69 -14.67
CA VAL A 62 -14.72 -10.22 -15.15
C VAL A 62 -15.39 -9.24 -16.11
N LEU A 63 -15.39 -7.94 -15.77
CA LEU A 63 -15.98 -6.91 -16.64
C LEU A 63 -15.17 -6.69 -17.89
N LEU A 64 -13.83 -6.67 -17.80
CA LEU A 64 -12.96 -6.55 -18.96
C LEU A 64 -13.10 -7.74 -19.91
N ALA A 65 -13.23 -8.96 -19.37
CA ALA A 65 -13.47 -10.15 -20.19
C ALA A 65 -14.85 -10.13 -20.86
N ARG A 66 -15.91 -9.72 -20.14
CA ARG A 66 -17.26 -9.55 -20.71
C ARG A 66 -17.31 -8.49 -21.81
N ALA A 67 -16.49 -7.44 -21.70
CA ALA A 67 -16.34 -6.40 -22.72
C ALA A 67 -15.44 -6.82 -23.89
N GLY A 68 -14.94 -8.06 -23.91
CA GLY A 68 -14.07 -8.56 -24.99
C GLY A 68 -12.67 -7.91 -25.03
N LEU A 69 -12.24 -7.31 -23.90
CA LEU A 69 -10.96 -6.61 -23.82
C LEU A 69 -9.81 -7.52 -23.38
N ARG A 70 -10.10 -8.73 -22.89
CA ARG A 70 -9.11 -9.75 -22.53
C ARG A 70 -9.66 -11.16 -22.60
N GLY A 71 -8.76 -12.15 -22.73
CA GLY A 71 -9.06 -13.56 -22.50
C GLY A 71 -9.17 -13.94 -21.02
N CYS A 72 -9.55 -15.20 -20.74
CA CYS A 72 -9.70 -15.72 -19.38
C CYS A 72 -9.46 -17.27 -19.39
N PRO A 73 -8.63 -17.83 -18.48
CA PRO A 73 -8.07 -17.22 -17.26
C PRO A 73 -6.93 -16.24 -17.53
N GLU A 74 -6.12 -16.50 -18.54
CA GLU A 74 -5.02 -15.61 -18.93
C GLU A 74 -5.50 -14.53 -19.93
N PRO A 75 -4.84 -13.36 -19.95
CA PRO A 75 -5.19 -12.33 -20.93
C PRO A 75 -5.11 -12.80 -22.38
N GLY A 76 -4.19 -13.75 -22.70
CA GLY A 76 -3.91 -14.21 -24.06
C GLY A 76 -3.09 -13.20 -24.88
N ASP A 77 -2.61 -13.60 -26.06
CA ASP A 77 -1.73 -12.74 -26.87
C ASP A 77 -2.44 -11.48 -27.43
N GLY A 78 -3.76 -11.54 -27.57
CA GLY A 78 -4.57 -10.43 -28.12
C GLY A 78 -5.27 -9.59 -27.04
N TRP A 79 -4.80 -9.57 -25.82
CA TRP A 79 -5.42 -8.74 -24.80
C TRP A 79 -5.26 -7.25 -25.12
N ARG A 80 -6.33 -6.49 -24.84
CA ARG A 80 -6.38 -5.04 -25.06
C ARG A 80 -6.37 -4.29 -23.73
N ALA A 81 -7.06 -4.77 -22.70
CA ALA A 81 -7.02 -4.22 -21.35
C ALA A 81 -7.05 -5.31 -20.29
N THR A 82 -6.33 -5.10 -19.18
CA THR A 82 -6.32 -6.01 -18.02
C THR A 82 -6.16 -5.23 -16.73
N ALA A 83 -6.75 -5.74 -15.65
CA ALA A 83 -6.54 -5.24 -14.30
C ALA A 83 -5.40 -6.01 -13.63
N TYR A 84 -4.32 -5.31 -13.29
CA TYR A 84 -3.24 -5.81 -12.45
C TYR A 84 -3.59 -5.54 -10.98
N ILE A 85 -3.76 -6.58 -10.21
CA ILE A 85 -4.29 -6.52 -8.85
C ILE A 85 -3.17 -6.20 -7.84
N ALA A 86 -3.43 -5.21 -6.99
CA ALA A 86 -2.53 -4.76 -5.92
C ALA A 86 -3.25 -4.71 -4.55
N GLY A 87 -4.09 -5.71 -4.25
CA GLY A 87 -4.82 -5.79 -2.98
C GLY A 87 -6.04 -4.88 -2.93
N GLY A 88 -5.95 -3.69 -2.32
CA GLY A 88 -7.03 -2.72 -2.24
C GLY A 88 -7.21 -1.86 -3.51
N SER A 89 -6.35 -2.02 -4.50
CA SER A 89 -6.46 -1.31 -5.79
C SER A 89 -6.10 -2.22 -6.96
N ALA A 90 -6.38 -1.78 -8.17
CA ALA A 90 -5.91 -2.43 -9.39
C ALA A 90 -5.53 -1.39 -10.45
N ALA A 91 -4.35 -1.56 -11.05
CA ALA A 91 -3.92 -0.80 -12.22
C ALA A 91 -4.62 -1.33 -13.48
N ILE A 92 -5.17 -0.46 -14.28
CA ILE A 92 -5.73 -0.84 -15.58
C ILE A 92 -4.69 -0.56 -16.66
N LEU A 93 -4.18 -1.66 -17.19
CA LEU A 93 -3.18 -1.66 -18.25
C LEU A 93 -3.88 -1.82 -19.59
N VAL A 94 -3.40 -1.11 -20.60
CA VAL A 94 -3.87 -1.23 -22.00
C VAL A 94 -2.75 -1.66 -22.93
N ASN A 95 -3.08 -2.35 -23.98
CA ASN A 95 -2.15 -2.86 -24.99
C ASN A 95 -2.65 -2.50 -26.39
N PRO A 96 -1.90 -1.74 -27.20
CA PRO A 96 -0.59 -1.16 -26.86
C PRO A 96 -0.68 -0.07 -25.77
N PRO A 97 0.43 0.21 -25.06
CA PRO A 97 0.45 1.31 -24.10
C PRO A 97 0.06 2.64 -24.74
N GLY A 98 -0.80 3.41 -24.06
CA GLY A 98 -1.28 4.69 -24.56
C GLY A 98 -2.50 4.60 -25.50
N ASP A 99 -3.07 3.43 -25.75
CA ASP A 99 -4.32 3.26 -26.51
C ASP A 99 -5.49 3.89 -25.72
N THR A 100 -5.82 5.13 -26.08
CA THR A 100 -6.87 5.91 -25.41
C THR A 100 -8.28 5.38 -25.71
N GLU A 101 -8.50 4.77 -26.86
CA GLU A 101 -9.79 4.17 -27.20
C GLU A 101 -10.06 2.95 -26.33
N THR A 102 -9.09 2.06 -26.21
CA THR A 102 -9.18 0.90 -25.32
C THR A 102 -9.28 1.32 -23.85
N ALA A 103 -8.55 2.36 -23.41
CA ALA A 103 -8.67 2.90 -22.08
C ALA A 103 -10.10 3.39 -21.77
N ALA A 104 -10.70 4.14 -22.70
CA ALA A 104 -12.08 4.61 -22.57
C ALA A 104 -13.10 3.45 -22.55
N ALA A 105 -12.89 2.43 -23.38
CA ALA A 105 -13.75 1.23 -23.38
C ALA A 105 -13.64 0.46 -22.07
N ALA A 106 -12.43 0.30 -21.53
CA ALA A 106 -12.19 -0.34 -20.22
C ALA A 106 -12.83 0.46 -19.08
N GLU A 107 -12.67 1.78 -19.07
CA GLU A 107 -13.27 2.65 -18.07
C GLU A 107 -14.79 2.58 -18.10
N LYS A 108 -15.39 2.61 -19.30
CA LYS A 108 -16.85 2.45 -19.49
C LYS A 108 -17.34 1.12 -18.94
N ALA A 109 -16.64 0.02 -19.22
CA ALA A 109 -17.00 -1.31 -18.73
C ALA A 109 -16.93 -1.40 -17.21
N LEU A 110 -15.89 -0.81 -16.61
CA LEU A 110 -15.71 -0.82 -15.15
C LEU A 110 -16.70 0.11 -14.44
N ARG A 111 -17.08 1.25 -15.03
CA ARG A 111 -18.07 2.17 -14.44
C ARG A 111 -19.50 1.60 -14.42
N ALA A 112 -19.86 0.77 -15.40
CA ALA A 112 -21.24 0.26 -15.53
C ALA A 112 -21.73 -0.53 -14.31
N ASP A 113 -20.83 -1.26 -13.65
CA ASP A 113 -21.16 -2.17 -12.54
C ASP A 113 -20.35 -1.86 -11.25
N ALA A 114 -19.76 -0.67 -11.14
CA ALA A 114 -18.93 -0.30 -9.99
C ALA A 114 -19.73 -0.33 -8.66
N GLY A 115 -20.96 0.19 -8.68
CA GLY A 115 -21.76 0.35 -7.47
C GLY A 115 -20.95 1.06 -6.38
N ASP A 116 -21.03 0.56 -5.17
CA ASP A 116 -20.29 1.06 -4.01
C ASP A 116 -18.96 0.34 -3.80
N ALA A 117 -18.58 -0.60 -4.68
CA ALA A 117 -17.46 -1.50 -4.44
C ALA A 117 -16.09 -0.86 -4.68
N TYR A 118 -16.01 0.10 -5.60
CA TYR A 118 -14.77 0.81 -5.93
C TYR A 118 -15.03 2.12 -6.65
N THR A 119 -13.99 2.94 -6.71
CA THR A 119 -13.96 4.20 -7.48
C THR A 119 -12.89 4.14 -8.57
N ILE A 120 -13.09 4.91 -9.64
CA ILE A 120 -12.08 5.12 -10.68
C ILE A 120 -11.08 6.18 -10.20
N VAL A 121 -9.79 5.89 -10.37
CA VAL A 121 -8.67 6.77 -10.06
C VAL A 121 -8.03 7.20 -11.38
N SER A 122 -8.13 8.47 -11.71
CA SER A 122 -7.66 9.02 -12.99
C SER A 122 -6.13 8.94 -13.12
N ARG A 123 -5.61 8.99 -14.36
CA ARG A 123 -4.17 9.09 -14.63
C ARG A 123 -3.57 10.32 -13.92
N ALA A 124 -4.24 11.47 -13.97
CA ALA A 124 -3.77 12.68 -13.31
C ALA A 124 -3.63 12.50 -11.77
N THR A 125 -4.55 11.76 -11.15
CA THR A 125 -4.44 11.43 -9.71
C THR A 125 -3.25 10.49 -9.45
N LEU A 126 -3.03 9.50 -10.31
CA LEU A 126 -1.90 8.59 -10.19
C LEU A 126 -0.56 9.32 -10.40
N ASP A 127 -0.50 10.28 -11.33
CA ASP A 127 0.68 11.13 -11.54
C ASP A 127 0.99 11.97 -10.30
N ALA A 128 -0.02 12.58 -9.72
CA ALA A 128 0.13 13.35 -8.47
C ALA A 128 0.58 12.51 -7.27
N LEU A 129 0.28 11.20 -7.29
CA LEU A 129 0.73 10.24 -6.28
C LEU A 129 2.10 9.60 -6.62
N GLY A 130 2.67 9.88 -7.78
CA GLY A 130 3.88 9.21 -8.26
C GLY A 130 3.69 7.70 -8.49
N ALA A 131 2.46 7.27 -8.80
CA ALA A 131 2.06 5.87 -8.78
C ALA A 131 1.76 5.30 -10.16
N LEU A 132 2.11 4.02 -10.37
CA LEU A 132 1.69 3.18 -11.48
C LEU A 132 1.90 3.84 -12.87
N PRO A 133 3.12 4.19 -13.27
CA PRO A 133 3.40 4.99 -14.49
C PRO A 133 2.86 4.37 -15.77
N ASN A 134 2.72 3.04 -15.84
CA ASN A 134 2.25 2.31 -17.01
C ASN A 134 0.73 2.06 -17.03
N ALA A 135 0.00 2.50 -16.01
CA ALA A 135 -1.45 2.32 -15.98
C ALA A 135 -2.16 3.43 -16.77
N ALA A 136 -3.17 3.09 -17.55
CA ALA A 136 -4.04 4.08 -18.16
C ALA A 136 -4.85 4.85 -17.10
N PHE A 137 -5.32 4.12 -16.10
CA PHE A 137 -5.98 4.60 -14.87
C PHE A 137 -5.96 3.47 -13.84
N ALA A 138 -6.52 3.69 -12.67
CA ALA A 138 -6.69 2.62 -11.68
C ALA A 138 -8.11 2.57 -11.12
N ILE A 139 -8.41 1.54 -10.35
CA ILE A 139 -9.58 1.44 -9.51
C ILE A 139 -9.13 1.22 -8.06
N ALA A 140 -9.82 1.85 -7.12
CA ALA A 140 -9.56 1.73 -5.70
C ALA A 140 -10.80 1.18 -4.97
N ALA A 141 -10.63 0.09 -4.26
CA ALA A 141 -11.69 -0.56 -3.51
C ALA A 141 -12.21 0.32 -2.37
N ALA A 142 -13.49 0.27 -2.14
CA ALA A 142 -14.13 0.85 -0.96
C ALA A 142 -13.75 0.08 0.31
N PRO A 143 -13.92 0.67 1.51
CA PRO A 143 -13.70 -0.03 2.78
C PRO A 143 -14.45 -1.36 2.85
N GLY A 144 -13.78 -2.41 3.32
CA GLY A 144 -14.34 -3.76 3.41
C GLY A 144 -14.31 -4.56 2.11
N PHE A 145 -13.86 -3.96 0.99
CA PHE A 145 -13.64 -4.67 -0.28
C PHE A 145 -12.15 -4.83 -0.56
N ALA A 146 -11.80 -5.89 -1.32
CA ALA A 146 -10.47 -6.10 -1.87
C ALA A 146 -10.56 -6.53 -3.33
N MET A 147 -9.54 -6.21 -4.13
CA MET A 147 -9.47 -6.62 -5.53
C MET A 147 -8.99 -8.07 -5.63
N GLY A 148 -9.57 -8.82 -6.55
CA GLY A 148 -9.20 -10.19 -6.86
C GLY A 148 -8.95 -10.40 -8.35
N SER A 149 -8.17 -11.41 -8.69
CA SER A 149 -7.71 -11.69 -10.06
C SER A 149 -8.71 -12.45 -10.93
N GLY A 150 -9.84 -12.91 -10.37
CA GLY A 150 -10.86 -13.67 -11.11
C GLY A 150 -11.34 -12.94 -12.36
N CYS A 151 -11.57 -13.68 -13.44
CA CYS A 151 -12.03 -13.14 -14.72
C CYS A 151 -13.30 -13.85 -15.27
N ARG A 152 -13.85 -14.80 -14.52
CA ARG A 152 -15.11 -15.51 -14.82
C ARG A 152 -16.03 -15.46 -13.61
N GLY A 153 -17.32 -15.69 -13.85
CA GLY A 153 -18.32 -15.73 -12.79
C GLY A 153 -18.78 -14.36 -12.34
N SER A 154 -18.91 -14.17 -11.03
CA SER A 154 -19.43 -12.94 -10.43
C SER A 154 -18.35 -11.88 -10.29
N LEU A 155 -18.75 -10.61 -10.50
CA LEU A 155 -17.93 -9.43 -10.18
C LEU A 155 -17.63 -9.36 -8.68
N LEU A 156 -18.65 -9.60 -7.86
CA LEU A 156 -18.53 -9.57 -6.40
C LEU A 156 -18.57 -10.99 -5.84
N VAL A 157 -17.65 -11.26 -4.92
CA VAL A 157 -17.51 -12.53 -4.21
C VAL A 157 -17.35 -12.29 -2.71
N SER A 158 -17.51 -13.32 -1.90
CA SER A 158 -17.14 -13.28 -0.49
C SER A 158 -15.62 -13.28 -0.36
N ALA A 159 -15.10 -12.54 0.61
CA ALA A 159 -13.69 -12.53 0.99
C ALA A 159 -13.56 -12.62 2.50
N SER A 160 -12.36 -12.92 2.97
CA SER A 160 -12.01 -12.96 4.39
C SER A 160 -10.54 -12.58 4.58
N GLY A 161 -10.16 -12.29 5.83
CA GLY A 161 -8.82 -11.81 6.14
C GLY A 161 -8.68 -10.32 5.88
N GLY A 162 -7.50 -9.87 5.53
CA GLY A 162 -7.23 -8.46 5.30
C GLY A 162 -6.37 -8.21 4.06
N GLN A 163 -6.34 -6.95 3.64
CA GLN A 163 -5.55 -6.48 2.51
C GLN A 163 -4.95 -5.10 2.77
N HIS A 164 -3.91 -4.80 2.04
CA HIS A 164 -3.29 -3.47 1.91
C HIS A 164 -3.34 -3.02 0.44
N GLY A 165 -2.56 -2.00 0.05
CA GLY A 165 -2.53 -1.52 -1.34
C GLY A 165 -3.77 -0.68 -1.71
N TYR A 166 -4.43 -0.08 -0.74
CA TYR A 166 -5.45 0.95 -0.95
C TYR A 166 -4.78 2.32 -1.20
N LEU A 167 -5.57 3.32 -1.59
CA LEU A 167 -5.06 4.67 -1.73
C LEU A 167 -4.47 5.18 -0.39
N PRO A 168 -3.43 6.03 -0.43
CA PRO A 168 -2.84 6.62 0.79
C PRO A 168 -3.84 7.40 1.65
N SER A 169 -4.93 7.88 1.06
CA SER A 169 -6.04 8.56 1.76
C SER A 169 -6.97 7.61 2.52
N HIS A 170 -6.85 6.30 2.32
CA HIS A 170 -7.68 5.33 3.02
C HIS A 170 -7.36 5.33 4.53
N PRO A 171 -8.35 5.46 5.44
CA PRO A 171 -8.14 5.71 6.86
C PRO A 171 -7.41 4.58 7.61
N ARG A 172 -7.29 3.41 7.02
CA ARG A 172 -6.61 2.24 7.59
C ARG A 172 -5.20 2.00 7.02
N MET A 173 -4.73 2.86 6.11
CA MET A 173 -3.38 2.74 5.54
C MET A 173 -2.27 3.40 6.37
N PRO A 174 -2.53 4.41 7.23
CA PRO A 174 -1.49 4.90 8.12
C PRO A 174 -0.91 3.79 9.00
N THR A 175 0.41 3.87 9.22
CA THR A 175 1.19 2.93 10.04
C THR A 175 1.90 3.68 11.18
N GLY A 176 2.55 2.93 12.08
CA GLY A 176 3.26 3.52 13.21
C GLY A 176 4.65 4.05 12.82
N PHE A 177 5.12 5.06 13.55
CA PHE A 177 6.50 5.55 13.51
C PHE A 177 6.99 5.78 14.94
N ILE A 178 8.15 5.22 15.29
CA ILE A 178 8.83 5.41 16.57
C ILE A 178 10.32 5.61 16.28
N ALA A 179 10.93 6.62 16.87
CA ALA A 179 12.36 6.84 16.82
C ALA A 179 12.91 7.01 18.23
N ALA A 180 14.05 6.41 18.53
CA ALA A 180 14.72 6.53 19.82
C ALA A 180 16.23 6.33 19.69
N GLY A 181 17.01 7.03 20.51
CA GLY A 181 18.48 6.93 20.53
C GLY A 181 19.14 8.29 20.42
N THR A 182 20.43 8.29 20.10
CA THR A 182 21.27 9.49 20.10
C THR A 182 20.79 10.51 19.06
N GLY A 183 20.65 11.78 19.49
CA GLY A 183 20.16 12.88 18.64
C GLY A 183 18.63 12.89 18.46
N VAL A 184 17.90 12.01 19.18
CA VAL A 184 16.41 11.98 19.13
C VAL A 184 15.86 12.46 20.47
N ARG A 185 15.03 13.52 20.46
CA ARG A 185 14.35 14.03 21.64
C ARG A 185 13.36 13.02 22.22
N ALA A 186 13.46 12.77 23.50
CA ALA A 186 12.51 11.93 24.20
C ALA A 186 11.16 12.64 24.43
N GLY A 187 10.07 11.86 24.38
CA GLY A 187 8.73 12.33 24.74
C GLY A 187 8.05 13.25 23.73
N VAL A 188 8.61 13.42 22.54
CA VAL A 188 7.96 14.17 21.45
C VAL A 188 6.92 13.27 20.75
N ALA A 189 5.72 13.80 20.56
CA ALA A 189 4.67 13.15 19.77
C ALA A 189 4.34 14.03 18.55
N LEU A 190 4.37 13.43 17.36
CA LEU A 190 3.95 14.07 16.13
C LEU A 190 2.58 13.56 15.72
N GLU A 191 1.69 14.44 15.30
CA GLU A 191 0.34 14.06 14.85
C GLU A 191 0.39 13.21 13.59
N ARG A 192 1.28 13.55 12.65
CA ARG A 192 1.44 12.87 11.37
C ARG A 192 2.88 12.95 10.87
N VAL A 193 3.37 11.83 10.35
CA VAL A 193 4.65 11.70 9.65
C VAL A 193 4.37 11.06 8.28
N ARG A 194 4.97 11.58 7.22
CA ARG A 194 4.94 10.93 5.91
C ARG A 194 6.08 9.91 5.82
N LEU A 195 5.86 8.77 5.19
CA LEU A 195 6.93 7.75 5.02
C LEU A 195 8.17 8.33 4.30
N VAL A 196 7.99 9.26 3.37
CA VAL A 196 9.08 9.93 2.65
C VAL A 196 9.93 10.84 3.56
N ASP A 197 9.46 11.21 4.75
CA ASP A 197 10.20 12.04 5.72
C ASP A 197 11.22 11.21 6.52
N ILE A 198 11.11 9.87 6.50
CA ILE A 198 11.98 8.98 7.28
C ILE A 198 13.42 8.98 6.75
N ALA A 199 13.59 8.87 5.44
CA ALA A 199 14.91 8.81 4.81
C ALA A 199 15.75 10.07 5.05
N PRO A 200 15.26 11.31 4.78
CA PRO A 200 16.01 12.53 5.06
C PRO A 200 16.27 12.73 6.56
N THR A 201 15.36 12.29 7.44
CA THR A 201 15.57 12.36 8.89
C THR A 201 16.67 11.40 9.34
N ALA A 202 16.69 10.17 8.85
CA ALA A 202 17.76 9.21 9.13
C ALA A 202 19.11 9.69 8.58
N ALA A 203 19.14 10.26 7.38
CA ALA A 203 20.36 10.83 6.80
C ALA A 203 20.89 12.00 7.63
N ARG A 204 20.02 12.88 8.11
CA ARG A 204 20.40 14.00 8.99
C ARG A 204 21.05 13.48 10.29
N LEU A 205 20.50 12.45 10.92
CA LEU A 205 21.07 11.81 12.11
C LEU A 205 22.45 11.19 11.83
N LEU A 206 22.69 10.74 10.59
CA LEU A 206 23.99 10.20 10.14
C LEU A 206 24.97 11.27 9.62
N GLY A 207 24.59 12.53 9.60
CA GLY A 207 25.40 13.63 9.04
C GLY A 207 25.53 13.57 7.51
N LEU A 208 24.58 12.89 6.83
CA LEU A 208 24.55 12.75 5.37
C LEU A 208 23.66 13.81 4.73
N ALA A 209 24.03 14.27 3.55
CA ALA A 209 23.17 15.11 2.72
C ALA A 209 22.23 14.25 1.86
N THR A 210 20.99 14.70 1.72
CA THR A 210 19.99 14.08 0.84
C THR A 210 19.43 15.13 -0.13
N PRO A 211 20.18 15.51 -1.18
CA PRO A 211 19.66 16.40 -2.19
C PRO A 211 18.48 15.72 -2.94
N ASP A 212 17.55 16.54 -3.41
CA ASP A 212 16.46 16.12 -4.32
C ASP A 212 15.53 15.02 -3.78
N VAL A 213 15.25 15.01 -2.47
CA VAL A 213 14.24 14.11 -1.86
C VAL A 213 12.92 14.83 -1.64
N GLU A 214 11.80 14.11 -1.82
CA GLU A 214 10.45 14.66 -1.60
C GLU A 214 10.14 14.95 -0.13
N GLY A 215 10.75 14.19 0.79
CA GLY A 215 10.51 14.29 2.22
C GLY A 215 11.22 15.48 2.85
N ARG A 216 10.80 15.82 4.07
CA ARG A 216 11.49 16.77 4.93
C ARG A 216 12.17 16.08 6.10
N VAL A 217 13.15 16.73 6.68
CA VAL A 217 13.69 16.31 7.98
C VAL A 217 12.64 16.60 9.07
N LEU A 218 12.47 15.67 9.98
CA LEU A 218 11.58 15.81 11.15
C LEU A 218 12.35 16.53 12.28
N ASP A 219 12.68 17.82 12.08
CA ASP A 219 13.48 18.60 13.04
C ASP A 219 12.85 18.65 14.43
N GLU A 220 11.53 18.47 14.54
CA GLU A 220 10.79 18.47 15.80
C GLU A 220 11.23 17.36 16.75
N ILE A 221 11.74 16.24 16.21
CA ILE A 221 12.22 15.10 17.01
C ILE A 221 13.75 15.07 17.17
N LEU A 222 14.49 16.01 16.58
CA LEU A 222 15.95 16.06 16.66
C LEU A 222 16.42 17.00 17.79
N GLU A 223 17.56 16.64 18.43
CA GLU A 223 18.24 17.47 19.44
C GLU A 223 18.98 18.65 18.84
#